data_5171b4980dedb5dd17b50dbc4ff8e2fa
#
_entry.id   5171b4980dedb5dd17b50dbc4ff8e2fa
#
_cell.length_a   1.000
_cell.length_b   1.000
_cell.length_c   1.000
_cell.angle_alpha   90.00
_cell.angle_beta   90.00
_cell.angle_gamma   90.00
#
_symmetry.space_group_name_H-M   'P 1'
#
loop_
_entity.id
_entity.type
_entity.pdbx_description
1 polymer ?
#
loop_
_entity_poly.entity_id
_entity_poly.type
_entity_poly.pdbx_seq_one_letter_code
_entity_poly.pdbx_strand_id
1 'polypeptide(L)'
;MKTEQITNKTEVIEFDSLQEFYNYICDTPFNEAFRWTKHSSVDGNKHWTKTESFEEAVSLFKNGWSDMASKLVQKLKVIESKTEPAMKPRNTLSVCGYQAVVPLYLQGVPNNMMNKKMVPVKQKVITLNKSLDYNSGTSSDKIVEESIKAMQIVKKLEAQGFRCNLNICLGTSAGYPEKQFIIKVRIKSANEKLNVSKLAFPLVHPSMLRRLFLRFIEVYPNITKSFVSGYGRPASSSELRNIFKGEYLLPNFIKKDVNTIKGIDDLENM
;
A
#
# COMPACT_ATOMS: atom_id res chain seq x y z
N MET A 1 -16.77 1.47 3.56
CA MET A 1 -16.47 2.28 2.36
C MET A 1 -16.77 3.73 2.65
N LYS A 2 -15.83 4.60 2.38
CA LYS A 2 -15.97 6.06 2.49
C LYS A 2 -15.82 6.64 1.09
N THR A 3 -16.57 7.68 0.78
CA THR A 3 -16.52 8.36 -0.50
C THR A 3 -16.36 9.84 -0.26
N GLU A 4 -15.36 10.44 -0.89
CA GLU A 4 -15.04 11.85 -0.77
C GLU A 4 -14.97 12.49 -2.15
N GLN A 5 -15.70 13.58 -2.34
CA GLN A 5 -15.62 14.38 -3.56
C GLN A 5 -14.56 15.46 -3.38
N ILE A 6 -13.38 15.26 -3.97
CA ILE A 6 -12.27 16.23 -3.88
C ILE A 6 -12.53 17.46 -4.77
N THR A 7 -13.07 17.20 -5.96
CA THR A 7 -13.49 18.25 -6.90
C THR A 7 -14.76 17.80 -7.60
N ASN A 8 -15.43 18.71 -8.33
CA ASN A 8 -16.61 18.35 -9.14
C ASN A 8 -16.32 17.23 -10.17
N LYS A 9 -15.05 16.91 -10.41
CA LYS A 9 -14.60 15.91 -11.38
C LYS A 9 -13.86 14.74 -10.76
N THR A 10 -13.46 14.79 -9.47
CA THR A 10 -12.61 13.79 -8.84
C THR A 10 -13.29 13.24 -7.60
N GLU A 11 -13.55 11.95 -7.60
CA GLU A 11 -14.13 11.18 -6.50
C GLU A 11 -13.10 10.17 -5.97
N VAL A 12 -12.89 10.15 -4.66
CA VAL A 12 -12.03 9.18 -3.97
C VAL A 12 -12.89 8.22 -3.18
N ILE A 13 -12.69 6.93 -3.41
CA ILE A 13 -13.42 5.84 -2.75
C ILE A 13 -12.42 5.06 -1.90
N GLU A 14 -12.58 5.08 -0.58
CA GLU A 14 -11.69 4.43 0.36
C GLU A 14 -12.34 3.23 1.04
N PHE A 15 -11.57 2.14 1.10
CA PHE A 15 -11.86 0.95 1.87
C PHE A 15 -10.87 0.82 3.02
N ASP A 16 -11.37 0.72 4.24
CA ASP A 16 -10.53 0.61 5.44
C ASP A 16 -9.89 -0.77 5.62
N SER A 17 -10.30 -1.75 4.81
CA SER A 17 -9.71 -3.09 4.80
C SER A 17 -9.92 -3.81 3.46
N LEU A 18 -9.07 -4.82 3.22
CA LEU A 18 -9.24 -5.77 2.11
C LEU A 18 -10.58 -6.52 2.20
N GLN A 19 -11.03 -6.86 3.41
CA GLN A 19 -12.29 -7.59 3.59
C GLN A 19 -13.50 -6.74 3.20
N GLU A 20 -13.49 -5.46 3.54
CA GLU A 20 -14.56 -4.53 3.15
C GLU A 20 -14.64 -4.37 1.63
N PHE A 21 -13.49 -4.21 0.97
CA PHE A 21 -13.40 -4.16 -0.49
C PHE A 21 -13.93 -5.45 -1.13
N TYR A 22 -13.49 -6.60 -0.60
CA TYR A 22 -13.90 -7.90 -1.07
C TYR A 22 -15.43 -8.10 -0.97
N ASN A 23 -16.02 -7.81 0.19
CA ASN A 23 -17.45 -7.94 0.40
C ASN A 23 -18.20 -7.07 -0.62
N TYR A 24 -17.75 -5.84 -0.82
CA TYR A 24 -18.39 -4.95 -1.79
C TYR A 24 -18.41 -5.51 -3.20
N ILE A 25 -17.27 -6.00 -3.72
CA ILE A 25 -17.17 -6.49 -5.11
C ILE A 25 -17.87 -7.85 -5.32
N CYS A 26 -18.05 -8.64 -4.28
CA CYS A 26 -18.72 -9.94 -4.36
C CYS A 26 -20.23 -9.83 -4.13
N ASP A 27 -20.66 -8.97 -3.22
CA ASP A 27 -22.08 -8.85 -2.84
C ASP A 27 -22.85 -7.88 -3.76
N THR A 28 -22.11 -7.01 -4.49
CA THR A 28 -22.73 -6.07 -5.42
C THR A 28 -22.91 -6.71 -6.80
N PRO A 29 -24.14 -6.74 -7.35
CA PRO A 29 -24.40 -7.26 -8.69
C PRO A 29 -23.77 -6.36 -9.75
N PHE A 30 -23.60 -6.89 -10.96
CA PHE A 30 -23.20 -6.08 -12.11
C PHE A 30 -24.17 -4.94 -12.35
N ASN A 31 -23.63 -3.77 -12.64
CA ASN A 31 -24.44 -2.62 -12.96
C ASN A 31 -24.86 -2.65 -14.43
N GLU A 32 -26.18 -2.69 -14.70
CA GLU A 32 -26.74 -2.68 -16.05
C GLU A 32 -26.33 -1.44 -16.88
N ALA A 33 -25.98 -0.34 -16.22
CA ALA A 33 -25.46 0.85 -16.88
C ALA A 33 -24.03 0.70 -17.42
N PHE A 34 -23.31 -0.38 -17.07
CA PHE A 34 -22.00 -0.68 -17.62
C PHE A 34 -22.14 -1.20 -19.06
N ARG A 35 -21.76 -0.36 -20.01
CA ARG A 35 -22.02 -0.59 -21.46
C ARG A 35 -21.04 -1.52 -22.14
N TRP A 36 -20.00 -1.98 -21.45
CA TRP A 36 -19.02 -2.88 -22.01
C TRP A 36 -19.57 -4.31 -22.05
N THR A 37 -19.62 -4.90 -23.26
CA THR A 37 -20.23 -6.22 -23.48
C THR A 37 -19.47 -7.39 -22.86
N LYS A 38 -18.16 -7.20 -22.58
CA LYS A 38 -17.30 -8.20 -21.95
C LYS A 38 -16.80 -7.66 -20.60
N HIS A 39 -17.10 -8.41 -19.55
CA HIS A 39 -16.63 -8.09 -18.21
C HIS A 39 -15.22 -8.66 -18.02
N SER A 40 -14.18 -7.83 -18.15
CA SER A 40 -12.79 -8.30 -18.03
C SER A 40 -12.46 -8.96 -16.69
N SER A 41 -13.24 -8.66 -15.64
CA SER A 41 -13.12 -9.36 -14.36
C SER A 41 -13.44 -10.86 -14.48
N VAL A 42 -14.36 -11.24 -15.39
CA VAL A 42 -14.77 -12.63 -15.64
C VAL A 42 -14.06 -13.18 -16.87
N ASP A 43 -14.14 -12.47 -17.98
CA ASP A 43 -13.70 -12.95 -19.32
C ASP A 43 -12.19 -12.80 -19.59
N GLY A 44 -11.44 -12.16 -18.69
CA GLY A 44 -10.01 -11.96 -18.86
C GLY A 44 -9.24 -13.27 -18.95
N ASN A 45 -8.42 -13.43 -20.01
CA ASN A 45 -7.68 -14.67 -20.24
C ASN A 45 -6.56 -14.89 -19.20
N LYS A 46 -6.23 -16.16 -18.95
CA LYS A 46 -5.22 -16.59 -17.99
C LYS A 46 -3.84 -15.95 -18.22
N HIS A 47 -3.42 -15.82 -19.47
CA HIS A 47 -2.10 -15.25 -19.74
C HIS A 47 -1.99 -13.81 -19.25
N TRP A 48 -3.05 -13.02 -19.37
CA TRP A 48 -3.11 -11.63 -18.96
C TRP A 48 -3.39 -11.47 -17.46
N THR A 49 -4.39 -12.20 -16.93
CA THR A 49 -4.81 -12.10 -15.52
C THR A 49 -3.93 -12.93 -14.57
N LYS A 50 -3.29 -14.00 -15.06
CA LYS A 50 -2.60 -15.04 -14.28
C LYS A 50 -3.53 -15.89 -13.40
N THR A 51 -4.82 -15.88 -13.68
CA THR A 51 -5.83 -16.77 -13.09
C THR A 51 -6.78 -17.26 -14.20
N GLU A 52 -7.35 -18.45 -14.04
CA GLU A 52 -8.32 -19.01 -14.99
C GLU A 52 -9.66 -18.28 -14.90
N SER A 53 -10.11 -18.01 -13.65
CA SER A 53 -11.41 -17.42 -13.39
C SER A 53 -11.35 -16.33 -12.32
N PHE A 54 -12.48 -15.63 -12.13
CA PHE A 54 -12.66 -14.69 -11.03
C PHE A 54 -12.65 -15.40 -9.67
N GLU A 55 -13.27 -16.59 -9.59
CA GLU A 55 -13.34 -17.41 -8.39
C GLU A 55 -11.95 -17.89 -7.94
N GLU A 56 -11.06 -18.22 -8.88
CA GLU A 56 -9.67 -18.53 -8.56
C GLU A 56 -8.96 -17.31 -7.97
N ALA A 57 -9.13 -16.13 -8.53
CA ALA A 57 -8.56 -14.91 -7.98
C ALA A 57 -9.09 -14.62 -6.58
N VAL A 58 -10.37 -14.85 -6.33
CA VAL A 58 -11.01 -14.75 -5.02
C VAL A 58 -10.46 -15.78 -4.04
N SER A 59 -10.23 -17.01 -4.49
CA SER A 59 -9.62 -18.07 -3.66
C SER A 59 -8.21 -17.70 -3.24
N LEU A 60 -7.38 -17.21 -4.17
CA LEU A 60 -6.04 -16.71 -3.87
C LEU A 60 -6.05 -15.49 -2.94
N PHE A 61 -7.04 -14.62 -3.08
CA PHE A 61 -7.23 -13.49 -2.19
C PHE A 61 -7.52 -13.93 -0.75
N LYS A 62 -8.40 -14.94 -0.55
CA LYS A 62 -8.79 -15.46 0.77
C LYS A 62 -7.68 -16.29 1.42
N ASN A 63 -7.09 -17.19 0.65
CA ASN A 63 -6.18 -18.23 1.15
C ASN A 63 -4.71 -17.81 1.09
N GLY A 64 -4.41 -16.70 0.36
CA GLY A 64 -3.07 -16.24 0.10
C GLY A 64 -2.42 -16.96 -1.09
N TRP A 65 -1.30 -16.40 -1.56
CA TRP A 65 -0.49 -16.94 -2.66
C TRP A 65 0.81 -17.52 -2.09
N SER A 66 0.75 -18.77 -1.61
CA SER A 66 1.82 -19.45 -0.87
C SER A 66 3.15 -19.50 -1.60
N ASP A 67 3.13 -19.85 -2.90
CA ASP A 67 4.34 -20.02 -3.72
C ASP A 67 5.12 -18.70 -3.87
N MET A 68 4.40 -17.60 -4.10
CA MET A 68 5.00 -16.28 -4.18
C MET A 68 5.41 -15.78 -2.80
N ALA A 69 4.62 -16.04 -1.76
CA ALA A 69 4.94 -15.64 -0.39
C ALA A 69 6.31 -16.17 0.04
N SER A 70 6.61 -17.45 -0.25
CA SER A 70 7.90 -18.06 0.05
C SER A 70 9.07 -17.38 -0.68
N LYS A 71 8.91 -17.06 -1.97
CA LYS A 71 9.90 -16.32 -2.77
C LYS A 71 10.11 -14.90 -2.25
N LEU A 72 9.03 -14.21 -1.84
CA LEU A 72 9.08 -12.87 -1.28
C LEU A 72 9.82 -12.86 0.06
N VAL A 73 9.56 -13.81 0.95
CA VAL A 73 10.25 -13.93 2.24
C VAL A 73 11.75 -14.03 2.03
N GLN A 74 12.23 -14.83 1.08
CA GLN A 74 13.66 -14.96 0.77
C GLN A 74 14.26 -13.62 0.31
N LYS A 75 13.59 -12.91 -0.62
CA LYS A 75 14.05 -11.61 -1.12
C LYS A 75 14.06 -10.53 -0.04
N LEU A 76 13.13 -10.58 0.91
CA LEU A 76 13.01 -9.59 1.99
C LEU A 76 13.97 -9.82 3.14
N LYS A 77 14.40 -11.07 3.41
CA LYS A 77 15.41 -11.38 4.43
C LYS A 77 16.76 -10.67 4.17
N VAL A 78 17.14 -10.54 2.92
CA VAL A 78 18.40 -9.84 2.53
C VAL A 78 18.39 -8.37 2.94
N ILE A 79 17.23 -7.74 3.02
CA ILE A 79 17.09 -6.32 3.40
C ILE A 79 17.18 -6.15 4.92
N GLU A 80 16.56 -7.05 5.71
CA GLU A 80 16.62 -6.99 7.18
C GLU A 80 18.03 -7.04 7.74
N SER A 81 18.89 -7.85 7.16
CA SER A 81 20.27 -8.01 7.61
C SER A 81 21.16 -6.78 7.43
N LYS A 82 20.68 -5.76 6.69
CA LYS A 82 21.43 -4.55 6.33
C LYS A 82 20.93 -3.28 7.04
N THR A 83 19.90 -3.39 7.89
CA THR A 83 19.24 -2.20 8.47
C THR A 83 19.24 -2.28 10.00
N GLU A 84 19.90 -1.32 10.65
CA GLU A 84 19.90 -1.20 12.11
C GLU A 84 18.71 -0.36 12.59
N PRO A 85 18.07 -0.71 13.74
CA PRO A 85 17.01 0.08 14.32
C PRO A 85 17.55 1.44 14.76
N ALA A 86 16.82 2.50 14.46
CA ALA A 86 17.18 3.84 14.91
C ALA A 86 17.06 3.95 16.43
N MET A 87 18.19 4.22 17.10
CA MET A 87 18.29 4.38 18.55
C MET A 87 18.67 5.83 18.87
N LYS A 88 18.13 6.37 19.97
CA LYS A 88 18.52 7.68 20.47
C LYS A 88 18.88 7.63 21.94
N PRO A 89 19.86 8.45 22.40
CA PRO A 89 20.13 8.57 23.82
C PRO A 89 18.98 9.28 24.54
N ARG A 90 18.54 8.72 25.65
CA ARG A 90 17.59 9.33 26.59
C ARG A 90 18.20 9.41 27.97
N ASN A 91 18.09 10.56 28.61
CA ASN A 91 18.50 10.70 29.99
C ASN A 91 17.53 9.95 30.89
N THR A 92 18.06 9.14 31.79
CA THR A 92 17.31 8.36 32.77
C THR A 92 17.98 8.54 34.12
N LEU A 93 17.21 8.46 35.20
CA LEU A 93 17.76 8.40 36.57
C LEU A 93 18.22 6.98 36.86
N SER A 94 19.37 6.86 37.52
CA SER A 94 20.02 5.59 37.87
C SER A 94 20.82 5.79 39.17
N VAL A 95 21.24 4.67 39.76
CA VAL A 95 22.16 4.68 40.92
C VAL A 95 23.57 5.10 40.51
N CYS A 96 23.94 5.00 39.23
CA CYS A 96 25.20 5.48 38.70
C CYS A 96 25.00 6.25 37.40
N GLY A 97 25.80 7.25 37.14
CA GLY A 97 25.68 8.09 35.95
C GLY A 97 26.78 9.13 35.82
N TYR A 98 26.64 9.99 34.82
CA TYR A 98 27.66 11.01 34.51
C TYR A 98 27.45 12.33 35.26
N GLN A 99 26.26 12.55 35.88
CA GLN A 99 25.95 13.76 36.60
C GLN A 99 24.94 13.47 37.73
N ALA A 100 25.24 13.96 38.94
CA ALA A 100 24.32 13.89 40.07
C ALA A 100 23.19 14.91 39.92
N VAL A 101 21.94 14.49 40.26
CA VAL A 101 20.79 15.38 40.40
C VAL A 101 20.74 15.79 41.86
N VAL A 102 21.37 16.91 42.21
CA VAL A 102 21.60 17.37 43.58
C VAL A 102 20.34 17.34 44.47
N PRO A 103 19.16 17.81 44.00
CA PRO A 103 17.95 17.74 44.84
C PRO A 103 17.56 16.31 45.24
N LEU A 104 17.69 15.33 44.30
CA LEU A 104 17.37 13.92 44.57
C LEU A 104 18.40 13.28 45.50
N TYR A 105 19.68 13.65 45.33
CA TYR A 105 20.75 13.21 46.22
C TYR A 105 20.52 13.66 47.66
N LEU A 106 20.19 14.93 47.87
CA LEU A 106 19.90 15.50 49.20
C LEU A 106 18.63 14.90 49.85
N GLN A 107 17.70 14.42 49.05
CA GLN A 107 16.49 13.72 49.51
C GLN A 107 16.73 12.23 49.79
N GLY A 108 17.95 11.72 49.60
CA GLY A 108 18.30 10.32 49.82
C GLY A 108 17.67 9.36 48.80
N VAL A 109 17.25 9.84 47.62
CA VAL A 109 16.66 8.99 46.55
C VAL A 109 17.78 8.14 45.94
N PRO A 110 17.66 6.79 45.91
CA PRO A 110 18.73 5.93 45.37
C PRO A 110 19.09 6.21 43.90
N ASN A 111 18.09 6.50 43.05
CA ASN A 111 18.28 6.81 41.65
C ASN A 111 18.46 8.32 41.42
N ASN A 112 19.60 8.87 41.88
CA ASN A 112 19.90 10.30 41.87
C ASN A 112 20.96 10.72 40.82
N MET A 113 21.42 9.80 39.98
CA MET A 113 22.39 10.09 38.94
C MET A 113 21.74 10.10 37.58
N MET A 114 22.10 11.08 36.75
CA MET A 114 21.74 11.10 35.31
C MET A 114 22.60 10.12 34.56
N ASN A 115 21.95 9.22 33.81
CA ASN A 115 22.60 8.28 32.91
C ASN A 115 21.98 8.35 31.51
N LYS A 116 22.75 8.01 30.48
CA LYS A 116 22.29 7.93 29.08
C LYS A 116 21.98 6.47 28.74
N LYS A 117 20.71 6.18 28.48
CA LYS A 117 20.26 4.88 27.97
C LYS A 117 19.85 5.03 26.52
N MET A 118 20.37 4.16 25.66
CA MET A 118 19.88 4.07 24.27
C MET A 118 18.48 3.49 24.26
N VAL A 119 17.54 4.23 23.71
CA VAL A 119 16.15 3.80 23.61
C VAL A 119 15.72 3.85 22.13
N PRO A 120 14.83 2.96 21.69
CA PRO A 120 14.29 3.02 20.34
C PRO A 120 13.65 4.38 20.06
N VAL A 121 13.90 4.94 18.89
CA VAL A 121 13.23 6.19 18.46
C VAL A 121 11.74 5.94 18.41
N LYS A 122 10.94 6.91 18.89
CA LYS A 122 9.48 6.84 18.80
C LYS A 122 9.10 6.71 17.31
N GLN A 123 8.41 5.64 16.98
CA GLN A 123 8.11 5.29 15.59
C GLN A 123 7.15 6.32 14.99
N LYS A 124 7.54 6.94 13.88
CA LYS A 124 6.69 7.81 13.09
C LYS A 124 5.78 6.96 12.22
N VAL A 125 4.48 7.22 12.25
CA VAL A 125 3.53 6.59 11.34
C VAL A 125 3.54 7.34 10.01
N ILE A 126 3.64 6.59 8.92
CA ILE A 126 3.56 7.11 7.54
C ILE A 126 2.55 6.31 6.74
N THR A 127 1.94 6.95 5.76
CA THR A 127 1.00 6.31 4.85
C THR A 127 1.62 6.23 3.45
N LEU A 128 1.66 5.03 2.92
CA LEU A 128 2.19 4.71 1.59
C LEU A 128 1.04 4.24 0.70
N ASN A 129 0.91 4.83 -0.48
CA ASN A 129 -0.07 4.45 -1.49
C ASN A 129 0.66 3.84 -2.68
N LYS A 130 0.53 2.54 -2.91
CA LYS A 130 1.08 1.88 -4.11
C LYS A 130 0.08 1.96 -5.24
N SER A 131 0.45 2.67 -6.30
CA SER A 131 -0.35 2.71 -7.53
C SER A 131 -0.27 1.37 -8.26
N LEU A 132 -1.44 0.86 -8.66
CA LEU A 132 -1.62 -0.27 -9.55
C LEU A 132 -2.07 0.17 -10.96
N ASP A 133 -1.86 1.43 -11.32
CA ASP A 133 -2.26 2.04 -12.59
C ASP A 133 -1.42 1.55 -13.76
N TYR A 134 -1.52 0.26 -14.06
CA TYR A 134 -0.83 -0.36 -15.19
C TYR A 134 -1.70 -0.38 -16.43
N ASN A 135 -1.10 -0.07 -17.58
CA ASN A 135 -1.76 -0.24 -18.87
C ASN A 135 -2.09 -1.70 -19.15
N SER A 136 -3.10 -1.94 -19.96
CA SER A 136 -3.48 -3.30 -20.42
C SER A 136 -2.31 -4.07 -21.07
N GLY A 137 -1.43 -3.38 -21.79
CA GLY A 137 -0.24 -3.94 -22.42
C GLY A 137 0.95 -4.22 -21.48
N THR A 138 0.89 -3.83 -20.22
CA THR A 138 1.98 -4.12 -19.25
C THR A 138 2.03 -5.62 -18.98
N SER A 139 3.21 -6.23 -19.12
CA SER A 139 3.36 -7.66 -18.82
C SER A 139 3.12 -7.95 -17.34
N SER A 140 2.55 -9.13 -17.07
CA SER A 140 2.29 -9.59 -15.71
C SER A 140 3.58 -9.69 -14.87
N ASP A 141 4.69 -10.10 -15.50
CA ASP A 141 5.98 -10.26 -14.82
C ASP A 141 6.54 -8.90 -14.38
N LYS A 142 6.30 -7.84 -15.19
CA LYS A 142 6.68 -6.47 -14.82
C LYS A 142 5.86 -5.95 -13.64
N ILE A 143 4.56 -6.25 -13.59
CA ILE A 143 3.70 -5.92 -12.44
C ILE A 143 4.24 -6.56 -11.16
N VAL A 144 4.60 -7.85 -11.24
CA VAL A 144 5.19 -8.59 -10.12
C VAL A 144 6.50 -7.95 -9.66
N GLU A 145 7.41 -7.63 -10.59
CA GLU A 145 8.70 -6.99 -10.29
C GLU A 145 8.51 -5.66 -9.53
N GLU A 146 7.67 -4.76 -10.06
CA GLU A 146 7.44 -3.44 -9.48
C GLU A 146 6.75 -3.52 -8.10
N SER A 147 5.89 -4.52 -7.92
CA SER A 147 5.23 -4.75 -6.64
C SER A 147 6.18 -5.32 -5.58
N ILE A 148 7.14 -6.15 -6.00
CA ILE A 148 8.21 -6.62 -5.12
C ILE A 148 9.08 -5.45 -4.65
N LYS A 149 9.45 -4.52 -5.54
CA LYS A 149 10.18 -3.30 -5.18
C LYS A 149 9.42 -2.49 -4.12
N ALA A 150 8.11 -2.32 -4.28
CA ALA A 150 7.28 -1.61 -3.31
C ALA A 150 7.31 -2.30 -1.92
N MET A 151 7.19 -3.63 -1.88
CA MET A 151 7.27 -4.39 -0.62
C MET A 151 8.66 -4.28 0.03
N GLN A 152 9.73 -4.27 -0.75
CA GLN A 152 11.09 -4.06 -0.27
C GLN A 152 11.26 -2.67 0.37
N ILE A 153 10.66 -1.63 -0.23
CA ILE A 153 10.68 -0.27 0.32
C ILE A 153 9.95 -0.23 1.68
N VAL A 154 8.75 -0.80 1.76
CA VAL A 154 8.00 -0.88 3.03
C VAL A 154 8.82 -1.57 4.10
N LYS A 155 9.42 -2.72 3.78
CA LYS A 155 10.25 -3.47 4.71
C LYS A 155 11.45 -2.68 5.20
N LYS A 156 12.12 -1.95 4.30
CA LYS A 156 13.28 -1.12 4.61
C LYS A 156 12.91 0.04 5.55
N LEU A 157 11.78 0.70 5.31
CA LEU A 157 11.29 1.78 6.17
C LEU A 157 10.89 1.25 7.56
N GLU A 158 10.24 0.10 7.63
CA GLU A 158 9.90 -0.51 8.93
C GLU A 158 11.16 -0.93 9.71
N ALA A 159 12.18 -1.44 9.04
CA ALA A 159 13.46 -1.75 9.66
C ALA A 159 14.18 -0.49 10.18
N GLN A 160 13.96 0.67 9.57
CA GLN A 160 14.45 1.98 10.06
C GLN A 160 13.62 2.55 11.22
N GLY A 161 12.56 1.88 11.66
CA GLY A 161 11.73 2.29 12.80
C GLY A 161 10.50 3.11 12.42
N PHE A 162 10.13 3.19 11.14
CA PHE A 162 8.83 3.75 10.74
C PHE A 162 7.72 2.70 10.92
N ARG A 163 6.50 3.17 11.10
CA ARG A 163 5.30 2.36 11.04
C ARG A 163 4.51 2.71 9.80
N CYS A 164 4.30 1.75 8.90
CA CYS A 164 3.70 2.01 7.61
C CYS A 164 2.23 1.55 7.57
N ASN A 165 1.31 2.50 7.30
CA ASN A 165 0.06 2.15 6.65
C ASN A 165 0.37 1.91 5.18
N LEU A 166 -0.12 0.82 4.61
CA LEU A 166 0.04 0.52 3.19
C LEU A 166 -1.32 0.38 2.54
N ASN A 167 -1.55 1.20 1.53
CA ASN A 167 -2.71 1.13 0.66
C ASN A 167 -2.28 0.74 -0.75
N ILE A 168 -3.16 0.09 -1.47
CA ILE A 168 -3.10 -0.01 -2.93
C ILE A 168 -4.13 0.94 -3.52
N CYS A 169 -3.82 1.56 -4.62
CA CYS A 169 -4.73 2.48 -5.29
C CYS A 169 -4.79 2.24 -6.80
N LEU A 170 -5.96 2.48 -7.33
CA LEU A 170 -6.26 2.51 -8.76
C LEU A 170 -6.93 3.83 -9.08
N GLY A 171 -6.37 4.59 -10.01
CA GLY A 171 -7.00 5.77 -10.58
C GLY A 171 -7.51 5.48 -11.99
N THR A 172 -8.73 5.89 -12.28
CA THR A 172 -9.29 5.77 -13.63
C THR A 172 -10.08 7.02 -14.00
N SER A 173 -9.97 7.43 -15.24
CA SER A 173 -10.68 8.60 -15.78
C SER A 173 -11.48 8.23 -17.01
N ALA A 174 -12.71 8.70 -17.09
CA ALA A 174 -13.56 8.51 -18.25
C ALA A 174 -14.72 9.51 -18.32
N GLY A 175 -15.44 9.48 -19.44
CA GLY A 175 -16.62 10.30 -19.68
C GLY A 175 -16.34 11.65 -20.32
N TYR A 176 -17.43 12.36 -20.62
CA TYR A 176 -17.39 13.75 -21.10
C TYR A 176 -18.51 14.55 -20.38
N PRO A 177 -18.16 15.55 -19.56
CA PRO A 177 -16.80 15.94 -19.17
C PRO A 177 -16.05 14.82 -18.41
N GLU A 178 -14.73 14.77 -18.56
CA GLU A 178 -13.92 13.74 -17.93
C GLU A 178 -14.07 13.77 -16.40
N LYS A 179 -14.40 12.60 -15.83
CA LYS A 179 -14.44 12.35 -14.39
C LYS A 179 -13.34 11.38 -14.00
N GLN A 180 -12.73 11.65 -12.88
CA GLN A 180 -11.67 10.84 -12.31
C GLN A 180 -12.14 10.14 -11.04
N PHE A 181 -11.89 8.85 -10.94
CA PHE A 181 -12.20 8.02 -9.79
C PHE A 181 -10.92 7.40 -9.26
N ILE A 182 -10.69 7.55 -7.96
CA ILE A 182 -9.54 6.96 -7.27
C ILE A 182 -10.07 5.96 -6.24
N ILE A 183 -9.73 4.71 -6.43
CA ILE A 183 -10.06 3.63 -5.51
C ILE A 183 -8.84 3.37 -4.63
N LYS A 184 -8.98 3.47 -3.32
CA LYS A 184 -7.93 3.27 -2.32
C LYS A 184 -8.35 2.17 -1.36
N VAL A 185 -7.54 1.14 -1.23
CA VAL A 185 -7.81 -0.01 -0.35
C VAL A 185 -6.66 -0.20 0.62
N ARG A 186 -6.94 -0.16 1.92
CA ARG A 186 -5.94 -0.44 2.96
C ARG A 186 -5.65 -1.93 3.02
N ILE A 187 -4.38 -2.28 2.80
CA ILE A 187 -3.91 -3.67 2.85
C ILE A 187 -3.08 -3.98 4.09
N LYS A 188 -2.54 -2.94 4.76
CA LYS A 188 -1.79 -3.07 6.01
C LYS A 188 -1.99 -1.82 6.89
N SER A 189 -2.28 -2.02 8.15
CA SER A 189 -2.28 -0.96 9.17
C SER A 189 -0.88 -0.77 9.78
N ALA A 190 -0.57 0.46 10.24
CA ALA A 190 0.66 0.77 10.96
C ALA A 190 0.81 -0.04 12.27
N ASN A 191 -0.29 -0.48 12.86
CA ASN A 191 -0.29 -1.29 14.09
C ASN A 191 -0.02 -2.79 13.85
N GLU A 192 -0.05 -3.23 12.59
CA GLU A 192 0.20 -4.61 12.20
C GLU A 192 1.65 -4.81 11.78
N LYS A 193 2.21 -5.98 12.09
CA LYS A 193 3.49 -6.41 11.50
C LYS A 193 3.32 -6.72 10.02
N LEU A 194 4.37 -6.54 9.25
CA LEU A 194 4.37 -6.89 7.83
C LEU A 194 4.18 -8.42 7.67
N ASN A 195 2.98 -8.81 7.22
CA ASN A 195 2.66 -10.21 6.92
C ASN A 195 2.78 -10.44 5.41
N VAL A 196 3.89 -11.04 4.99
CA VAL A 196 4.21 -11.26 3.58
C VAL A 196 3.18 -12.15 2.90
N SER A 197 2.69 -13.19 3.58
CA SER A 197 1.70 -14.11 3.02
C SER A 197 0.36 -13.42 2.74
N LYS A 198 -0.10 -12.55 3.67
CA LYS A 198 -1.32 -11.75 3.50
C LYS A 198 -1.19 -10.73 2.36
N LEU A 199 0.01 -10.17 2.16
CA LEU A 199 0.24 -9.12 1.18
C LEU A 199 0.66 -9.64 -0.21
N ALA A 200 1.06 -10.90 -0.32
CA ALA A 200 1.55 -11.47 -1.57
C ALA A 200 0.53 -11.36 -2.71
N PHE A 201 -0.74 -11.69 -2.46
CA PHE A 201 -1.76 -11.57 -3.49
C PHE A 201 -2.16 -10.10 -3.76
N PRO A 202 -2.64 -9.31 -2.78
CA PRO A 202 -3.19 -7.98 -3.06
C PRO A 202 -2.16 -6.99 -3.60
N LEU A 203 -0.89 -7.16 -3.28
CA LEU A 203 0.16 -6.24 -3.73
C LEU A 203 0.86 -6.72 -5.00
N VAL A 204 1.04 -8.03 -5.18
CA VAL A 204 1.95 -8.58 -6.20
C VAL A 204 1.21 -9.27 -7.34
N HIS A 205 0.02 -9.86 -7.08
CA HIS A 205 -0.65 -10.64 -8.10
C HIS A 205 -1.37 -9.75 -9.13
N PRO A 206 -1.15 -9.97 -10.44
CA PRO A 206 -1.82 -9.18 -11.50
C PRO A 206 -3.35 -9.21 -11.44
N SER A 207 -3.94 -10.30 -10.94
CA SER A 207 -5.40 -10.42 -10.82
C SER A 207 -6.01 -9.47 -9.80
N MET A 208 -5.23 -8.93 -8.85
CA MET A 208 -5.75 -7.88 -7.98
C MET A 208 -6.25 -6.68 -8.80
N LEU A 209 -5.44 -6.22 -9.76
CA LEU A 209 -5.86 -5.19 -10.71
C LEU A 209 -6.88 -5.75 -11.70
N ARG A 210 -6.51 -6.84 -12.42
CA ARG A 210 -7.14 -7.26 -13.67
C ARG A 210 -8.42 -8.09 -13.49
N ARG A 211 -8.75 -8.45 -12.22
CA ARG A 211 -10.03 -9.05 -11.86
C ARG A 211 -10.74 -8.26 -10.77
N LEU A 212 -10.10 -8.07 -9.60
CA LEU A 212 -10.80 -7.50 -8.44
C LEU A 212 -11.07 -6.00 -8.59
N PHE A 213 -10.08 -5.19 -9.00
CA PHE A 213 -10.33 -3.77 -9.24
C PHE A 213 -11.20 -3.53 -10.48
N LEU A 214 -11.04 -4.31 -11.55
CA LEU A 214 -11.94 -4.20 -12.70
C LEU A 214 -13.36 -4.59 -12.33
N ARG A 215 -13.56 -5.60 -11.48
CA ARG A 215 -14.87 -5.94 -10.92
C ARG A 215 -15.51 -4.75 -10.17
N PHE A 216 -14.68 -4.03 -9.38
CA PHE A 216 -15.18 -2.83 -8.72
C PHE A 216 -15.68 -1.78 -9.72
N ILE A 217 -14.94 -1.53 -10.79
CA ILE A 217 -15.37 -0.61 -11.86
C ILE A 217 -16.69 -1.06 -12.48
N GLU A 218 -16.87 -2.37 -12.69
CA GLU A 218 -18.08 -2.95 -13.33
C GLU A 218 -19.34 -2.86 -12.46
N VAL A 219 -19.19 -2.75 -11.13
CA VAL A 219 -20.33 -2.74 -10.20
C VAL A 219 -20.60 -1.37 -9.58
N TYR A 220 -19.61 -0.45 -9.53
CA TYR A 220 -19.79 0.84 -8.86
C TYR A 220 -20.61 1.83 -9.70
N PRO A 221 -21.79 2.27 -9.23
CA PRO A 221 -22.76 3.00 -10.06
C PRO A 221 -22.25 4.31 -10.66
N ASN A 222 -21.46 5.09 -9.90
CA ASN A 222 -20.96 6.39 -10.38
C ASN A 222 -19.93 6.23 -11.50
N ILE A 223 -19.10 5.19 -11.42
CA ILE A 223 -18.11 4.86 -12.46
C ILE A 223 -18.85 4.37 -13.70
N THR A 224 -19.72 3.37 -13.58
CA THR A 224 -20.39 2.74 -14.72
C THR A 224 -21.22 3.72 -15.54
N LYS A 225 -21.85 4.71 -14.90
CA LYS A 225 -22.57 5.79 -15.59
C LYS A 225 -21.66 6.73 -16.41
N SER A 226 -20.41 6.88 -15.98
CA SER A 226 -19.45 7.78 -16.62
C SER A 226 -18.66 7.11 -17.77
N PHE A 227 -18.63 5.79 -17.80
CA PHE A 227 -17.86 5.02 -18.79
C PHE A 227 -18.72 4.71 -20.02
N VAL A 228 -18.26 5.15 -21.19
CA VAL A 228 -18.91 4.86 -22.47
C VAL A 228 -18.36 3.56 -23.08
N SER A 229 -17.05 3.28 -22.86
CA SER A 229 -16.40 2.07 -23.33
C SER A 229 -15.13 1.79 -22.51
N GLY A 230 -14.85 0.51 -22.24
CA GLY A 230 -13.66 0.04 -21.54
C GLY A 230 -13.60 0.45 -20.08
N TYR A 231 -12.40 0.52 -19.54
CA TYR A 231 -12.12 0.76 -18.11
C TYR A 231 -11.46 2.12 -17.84
N GLY A 232 -11.53 3.02 -18.81
CA GLY A 232 -10.98 4.35 -18.70
C GLY A 232 -9.46 4.44 -18.87
N ARG A 233 -8.94 5.63 -18.61
CA ARG A 233 -7.50 5.94 -18.66
C ARG A 233 -6.90 5.80 -17.26
N PRO A 234 -5.81 5.05 -17.08
CA PRO A 234 -5.07 5.03 -15.82
C PRO A 234 -4.64 6.43 -15.38
N ALA A 235 -4.71 6.71 -14.08
CA ALA A 235 -4.22 7.96 -13.53
C ALA A 235 -2.69 8.03 -13.61
N SER A 236 -2.17 9.23 -13.88
CA SER A 236 -0.74 9.49 -13.82
C SER A 236 -0.25 9.63 -12.37
N SER A 237 1.04 9.38 -12.15
CA SER A 237 1.62 9.57 -10.81
C SER A 237 1.51 11.02 -10.31
N SER A 238 1.52 12.01 -11.21
CA SER A 238 1.32 13.43 -10.86
C SER A 238 -0.10 13.71 -10.38
N GLU A 239 -1.12 13.15 -11.04
CA GLU A 239 -2.51 13.26 -10.62
C GLU A 239 -2.71 12.65 -9.23
N LEU A 240 -2.18 11.44 -8.99
CA LEU A 240 -2.29 10.77 -7.69
C LEU A 240 -1.58 11.53 -6.57
N ARG A 241 -0.39 12.11 -6.82
CA ARG A 241 0.31 12.93 -5.81
C ARG A 241 -0.47 14.17 -5.41
N ASN A 242 -1.15 14.80 -6.35
CA ASN A 242 -1.99 15.97 -6.06
C ASN A 242 -3.19 15.63 -5.18
N ILE A 243 -3.68 14.38 -5.26
CA ILE A 243 -4.82 13.90 -4.47
C ILE A 243 -4.35 13.43 -3.08
N PHE A 244 -3.27 12.66 -3.00
CA PHE A 244 -2.74 12.10 -1.74
C PHE A 244 -1.78 13.07 -1.02
N LYS A 245 -2.18 14.33 -0.84
CA LYS A 245 -1.38 15.33 -0.11
C LYS A 245 -1.10 14.87 1.32
N GLY A 246 0.17 14.92 1.72
CA GLY A 246 0.61 14.48 3.05
C GLY A 246 0.83 12.99 3.21
N GLU A 247 0.61 12.20 2.16
CA GLU A 247 0.91 10.77 2.07
C GLU A 247 1.97 10.54 0.98
N TYR A 248 2.66 9.39 1.03
CA TYR A 248 3.71 9.06 0.05
C TYR A 248 3.14 8.15 -1.04
N LEU A 249 3.43 8.49 -2.30
CA LEU A 249 3.07 7.67 -3.45
C LEU A 249 4.23 6.78 -3.87
N LEU A 250 4.00 5.49 -3.93
CA LEU A 250 4.83 4.52 -4.64
C LEU A 250 4.24 4.34 -6.05
N PRO A 251 4.87 4.89 -7.09
CA PRO A 251 4.31 4.86 -8.44
C PRO A 251 4.21 3.42 -8.97
N ASN A 252 3.42 3.22 -10.03
CA ASN A 252 3.32 1.93 -10.72
C ASN A 252 4.70 1.43 -11.16
N PHE A 253 5.54 2.29 -11.78
CA PHE A 253 6.93 1.99 -12.13
C PHE A 253 7.88 2.76 -11.22
N ILE A 254 8.63 2.02 -10.40
CA ILE A 254 9.64 2.56 -9.47
C ILE A 254 10.97 2.65 -10.22
N LYS A 255 11.35 3.87 -10.60
CA LYS A 255 12.58 4.12 -11.37
C LYS A 255 13.84 4.09 -10.50
N LYS A 256 13.69 4.46 -9.22
CA LYS A 256 14.82 4.51 -8.26
C LYS A 256 15.20 3.11 -7.80
N ASP A 257 16.49 2.83 -7.70
CA ASP A 257 16.94 1.57 -7.11
C ASP A 257 16.56 1.53 -5.62
N VAL A 258 15.87 0.45 -5.22
CA VAL A 258 15.46 0.23 -3.83
C VAL A 258 16.63 0.28 -2.86
N ASN A 259 17.81 -0.16 -3.29
CA ASN A 259 19.03 -0.14 -2.46
C ASN A 259 19.49 1.28 -2.13
N THR A 260 19.22 2.26 -2.99
CA THR A 260 19.64 3.66 -2.81
C THR A 260 18.70 4.46 -1.89
N ILE A 261 17.53 3.93 -1.57
CA ILE A 261 16.56 4.59 -0.70
C ILE A 261 17.08 4.54 0.73
N LYS A 262 17.38 5.72 1.28
CA LYS A 262 17.92 5.88 2.64
C LYS A 262 16.87 6.26 3.68
N GLY A 263 15.74 6.81 3.25
CA GLY A 263 14.70 7.27 4.18
C GLY A 263 13.45 7.80 3.48
N ILE A 264 12.64 8.54 4.23
CA ILE A 264 11.36 9.10 3.77
C ILE A 264 11.57 10.15 2.66
N ASP A 265 12.59 11.00 2.79
CA ASP A 265 12.85 12.09 1.84
C ASP A 265 13.07 11.57 0.42
N ASP A 266 13.54 10.34 0.30
CA ASP A 266 13.72 9.67 -0.98
C ASP A 266 12.39 9.27 -1.66
N LEU A 267 11.28 9.19 -0.90
CA LEU A 267 9.96 8.85 -1.44
C LEU A 267 9.28 10.03 -2.14
N GLU A 268 9.60 11.25 -1.74
CA GLU A 268 9.00 12.46 -2.34
C GLU A 268 9.36 12.63 -3.82
N ASN A 269 10.51 12.06 -4.21
CA ASN A 269 11.09 12.16 -5.56
C ASN A 269 11.04 10.84 -6.36
N MET A 270 10.12 9.95 -6.03
CA MET A 270 9.92 8.69 -6.77
C MET A 270 9.03 8.82 -7.99
#